data_b257ef14c2ac23a2663fe1aaf2be1442
#
_entry.id   b257ef14c2ac23a2663fe1aaf2be1442
#
_cell.length_a   1.000
_cell.length_b   1.000
_cell.length_c   1.000
_cell.angle_alpha   90.00
_cell.angle_beta   90.00
_cell.angle_gamma   90.00
#
_symmetry.space_group_name_H-M   'P 1'
#
loop_
_entity.id
_entity.type
_entity.pdbx_description
1 polymer ?
#
loop_
_entity_poly.entity_id
_entity_poly.type
_entity_poly.pdbx_seq_one_letter_code
_entity_poly.pdbx_strand_id
1 'polypeptide(L)'
;MKSSGTATQSAPCLPRYYGEVMGVLSDCSDSSEVLTGMRLARAAIGRGELIVMPTDTVYGIAADAFSPDAVRALVAAKGRTLAAPPPVLVPGIQTLDALAENVPDAVRALVAEFWPGPLTVIVPARSSLNWDLGETRGTVALRMPDDQIALELLNETGPLACSSANLTGQPP
;
A
#
# COMPACT_ATOMS: atom_id res chain seq x y z
N MET A 1 54.43 15.06 3.53
CA MET A 1 53.65 13.99 2.91
C MET A 1 52.18 14.34 3.11
N LYS A 2 51.48 14.77 2.04
CA LYS A 2 50.05 15.09 2.06
C LYS A 2 49.33 13.89 1.45
N SER A 3 48.47 13.22 2.24
CA SER A 3 47.62 12.15 1.74
C SER A 3 46.38 12.77 1.10
N SER A 4 46.23 12.62 -0.20
CA SER A 4 45.03 12.97 -0.98
C SER A 4 43.97 11.91 -0.73
N GLY A 5 42.94 12.25 0.03
CA GLY A 5 41.73 11.47 0.13
C GLY A 5 40.91 11.59 -1.16
N THR A 6 40.80 10.51 -1.89
CA THR A 6 39.93 10.38 -3.05
C THR A 6 38.48 10.24 -2.53
N ALA A 7 37.67 11.25 -2.71
CA ALA A 7 36.22 11.18 -2.52
C ALA A 7 35.64 10.27 -3.60
N THR A 8 35.16 9.12 -3.19
CA THR A 8 34.39 8.23 -4.07
C THR A 8 33.03 8.90 -4.32
N GLN A 9 32.85 9.49 -5.49
CA GLN A 9 31.55 9.95 -5.96
C GLN A 9 30.68 8.71 -6.16
N SER A 10 29.63 8.58 -5.36
CA SER A 10 28.56 7.62 -5.59
C SER A 10 27.91 7.93 -6.93
N ALA A 11 27.93 6.97 -7.83
CA ALA A 11 27.25 7.08 -9.11
C ALA A 11 25.74 7.30 -8.87
N PRO A 12 25.07 8.14 -9.69
CA PRO A 12 23.61 8.33 -9.56
C PRO A 12 22.92 6.99 -9.76
N CYS A 13 22.00 6.66 -8.86
CA CYS A 13 21.20 5.45 -8.94
C CYS A 13 20.34 5.52 -10.20
N LEU A 14 20.77 4.79 -11.23
CA LEU A 14 19.98 4.63 -12.44
C LEU A 14 18.88 3.59 -12.17
N PRO A 15 17.63 3.81 -12.65
CA PRO A 15 16.56 2.85 -12.48
C PRO A 15 16.98 1.48 -13.04
N ARG A 16 16.92 0.44 -12.22
CA ARG A 16 17.19 -0.93 -12.65
C ARG A 16 15.95 -1.48 -13.36
N TYR A 17 16.06 -1.74 -14.63
CA TYR A 17 15.02 -2.40 -15.42
C TYR A 17 15.23 -3.92 -15.36
N TYR A 18 14.18 -4.63 -14.93
CA TYR A 18 14.15 -6.10 -14.93
C TYR A 18 13.20 -6.60 -16.02
N GLY A 19 13.76 -7.02 -17.17
CA GLY A 19 13.00 -7.58 -18.28
C GLY A 19 12.08 -6.56 -18.98
N GLU A 20 11.05 -7.05 -19.67
CA GLU A 20 10.09 -6.21 -20.42
C GLU A 20 9.11 -5.40 -19.56
N VAL A 21 9.12 -5.58 -18.23
CA VAL A 21 8.29 -4.81 -17.30
C VAL A 21 9.13 -3.66 -16.76
N MET A 22 8.78 -2.44 -17.16
CA MET A 22 9.44 -1.21 -16.69
C MET A 22 8.98 -0.87 -15.27
N GLY A 23 9.73 -1.30 -14.25
CA GLY A 23 9.55 -0.91 -12.86
C GLY A 23 10.76 -0.13 -12.34
N VAL A 24 10.53 0.83 -11.46
CA VAL A 24 11.60 1.52 -10.70
C VAL A 24 11.72 0.82 -9.35
N LEU A 25 12.94 0.37 -9.01
CA LEU A 25 13.26 -0.18 -7.70
C LEU A 25 13.98 0.89 -6.89
N SER A 26 13.52 1.12 -5.65
CA SER A 26 14.17 2.00 -4.67
C SER A 26 14.64 1.18 -3.47
N ASP A 27 15.87 1.41 -3.02
CA ASP A 27 16.38 0.78 -1.81
C ASP A 27 15.81 1.48 -0.58
N CYS A 28 14.93 0.79 0.15
CA CYS A 28 14.29 1.33 1.35
C CYS A 28 15.25 1.43 2.56
N SER A 29 16.48 0.92 2.47
CA SER A 29 17.51 1.10 3.50
C SER A 29 18.33 2.39 3.33
N ASP A 30 18.28 3.01 2.14
CA ASP A 30 18.93 4.31 1.84
C ASP A 30 17.90 5.44 1.94
N SER A 31 18.07 6.32 2.92
CA SER A 31 17.17 7.45 3.16
C SER A 31 17.03 8.40 1.97
N SER A 32 18.04 8.54 1.13
CA SER A 32 18.00 9.37 -0.08
C SER A 32 17.17 8.72 -1.19
N GLU A 33 17.23 7.39 -1.31
CA GLU A 33 16.40 6.62 -2.26
C GLU A 33 14.95 6.51 -1.78
N VAL A 34 14.70 6.38 -0.47
CA VAL A 34 13.34 6.38 0.10
C VAL A 34 12.57 7.63 -0.32
N LEU A 35 13.14 8.84 -0.14
CA LEU A 35 12.47 10.08 -0.52
C LEU A 35 12.14 10.16 -2.02
N THR A 36 13.03 9.65 -2.85
CA THR A 36 12.81 9.59 -4.31
C THR A 36 11.74 8.54 -4.64
N GLY A 37 11.84 7.35 -4.05
CA GLY A 37 10.87 6.26 -4.19
C GLY A 37 9.45 6.67 -3.78
N MET A 38 9.32 7.36 -2.64
CA MET A 38 8.03 7.89 -2.15
C MET A 38 7.39 8.86 -3.15
N ARG A 39 8.16 9.80 -3.72
CA ARG A 39 7.64 10.70 -4.76
C ARG A 39 7.18 9.97 -6.01
N LEU A 40 7.95 8.97 -6.45
CA LEU A 40 7.61 8.16 -7.62
C LEU A 40 6.38 7.30 -7.36
N ALA A 41 6.29 6.66 -6.18
CA ALA A 41 5.15 5.86 -5.76
C ALA A 41 3.86 6.70 -5.70
N ARG A 42 3.91 7.88 -5.06
CA ARG A 42 2.78 8.81 -5.04
C ARG A 42 2.34 9.24 -6.45
N ALA A 43 3.30 9.56 -7.32
CA ALA A 43 2.99 9.92 -8.70
C ALA A 43 2.37 8.74 -9.48
N ALA A 44 2.83 7.52 -9.27
CA ALA A 44 2.29 6.30 -9.86
C ALA A 44 0.83 6.07 -9.40
N ILE A 45 0.57 6.13 -8.09
CA ILE A 45 -0.78 6.04 -7.53
C ILE A 45 -1.71 7.11 -8.13
N GLY A 46 -1.25 8.36 -8.23
CA GLY A 46 -2.02 9.45 -8.83
C GLY A 46 -2.33 9.26 -10.33
N ARG A 47 -1.59 8.41 -11.03
CA ARG A 47 -1.89 7.98 -12.42
C ARG A 47 -2.74 6.72 -12.50
N GLY A 48 -3.15 6.13 -11.37
CA GLY A 48 -3.88 4.86 -11.31
C GLY A 48 -3.01 3.62 -11.56
N GLU A 49 -1.69 3.75 -11.43
CA GLU A 49 -0.73 2.66 -11.56
C GLU A 49 -0.57 1.88 -10.25
N LEU A 50 0.00 0.69 -10.34
CA LEU A 50 0.31 -0.16 -9.20
C LEU A 50 1.69 0.16 -8.64
N ILE A 51 1.83 0.01 -7.34
CA ILE A 51 3.13 0.05 -6.65
C ILE A 51 3.33 -1.22 -5.82
N VAL A 52 4.58 -1.51 -5.49
CA VAL A 52 4.95 -2.47 -4.44
C VAL A 52 5.58 -1.69 -3.31
N MET A 53 5.11 -1.90 -2.08
CA MET A 53 5.59 -1.22 -0.88
C MET A 53 5.83 -2.19 0.26
N PRO A 54 6.75 -1.88 1.20
CA PRO A 54 6.94 -2.67 2.41
C PRO A 54 5.71 -2.59 3.33
N THR A 55 5.54 -3.60 4.18
CA THR A 55 4.63 -3.57 5.33
C THR A 55 5.26 -4.37 6.48
N ASP A 56 4.67 -4.30 7.66
CA ASP A 56 5.07 -5.06 8.85
C ASP A 56 4.92 -6.60 8.71
N THR A 57 4.32 -7.07 7.63
CA THR A 57 4.15 -8.53 7.39
C THR A 57 4.91 -9.00 6.16
N VAL A 58 4.48 -8.58 4.98
CA VAL A 58 5.08 -8.94 3.68
C VAL A 58 4.98 -7.75 2.74
N TYR A 59 5.78 -7.72 1.66
CA TYR A 59 5.59 -6.71 0.62
C TYR A 59 4.18 -6.77 0.05
N GLY A 60 3.57 -5.58 -0.08
CA GLY A 60 2.23 -5.41 -0.63
C GLY A 60 2.25 -4.79 -2.01
N ILE A 61 1.47 -5.34 -2.94
CA ILE A 61 1.10 -4.64 -4.18
C ILE A 61 -0.13 -3.81 -3.89
N ALA A 62 -0.11 -2.53 -4.25
CA ALA A 62 -1.12 -1.57 -3.85
C ALA A 62 -1.59 -0.68 -5.01
N ALA A 63 -2.82 -0.20 -4.89
CA ALA A 63 -3.52 0.66 -5.83
C ALA A 63 -4.39 1.67 -5.07
N ASP A 64 -4.73 2.80 -5.69
CA ASP A 64 -5.73 3.73 -5.15
C ASP A 64 -7.07 3.01 -4.96
N ALA A 65 -7.56 2.96 -3.71
CA ALA A 65 -8.82 2.31 -3.36
C ALA A 65 -10.05 3.00 -3.98
N PHE A 66 -9.94 4.28 -4.35
CA PHE A 66 -11.01 5.07 -4.96
C PHE A 66 -10.95 5.10 -6.49
N SER A 67 -9.97 4.43 -7.10
CA SER A 67 -9.88 4.24 -8.55
C SER A 67 -10.32 2.82 -8.95
N PRO A 68 -11.53 2.63 -9.48
CA PRO A 68 -12.01 1.29 -9.89
C PRO A 68 -11.10 0.61 -10.92
N ASP A 69 -10.49 1.39 -11.82
CA ASP A 69 -9.56 0.85 -12.82
C ASP A 69 -8.27 0.35 -12.18
N ALA A 70 -7.71 1.10 -11.21
CA ALA A 70 -6.53 0.69 -10.47
C ALA A 70 -6.79 -0.56 -9.60
N VAL A 71 -7.96 -0.65 -8.97
CA VAL A 71 -8.38 -1.85 -8.23
C VAL A 71 -8.51 -3.06 -9.17
N ARG A 72 -9.11 -2.88 -10.35
CA ARG A 72 -9.18 -3.96 -11.36
C ARG A 72 -7.80 -4.41 -11.83
N ALA A 73 -6.89 -3.46 -12.05
CA ALA A 73 -5.49 -3.77 -12.40
C ALA A 73 -4.78 -4.56 -11.29
N LEU A 74 -4.98 -4.17 -10.02
CA LEU A 74 -4.46 -4.90 -8.86
C LEU A 74 -4.96 -6.35 -8.82
N VAL A 75 -6.28 -6.54 -8.94
CA VAL A 75 -6.90 -7.88 -8.91
C VAL A 75 -6.43 -8.73 -10.08
N ALA A 76 -6.30 -8.15 -11.29
CA ALA A 76 -5.76 -8.83 -12.45
C ALA A 76 -4.29 -9.23 -12.28
N ALA A 77 -3.44 -8.35 -11.73
CA ALA A 77 -2.03 -8.64 -11.43
C ALA A 77 -1.87 -9.81 -10.44
N LYS A 78 -2.85 -10.03 -9.57
CA LYS A 78 -2.92 -11.17 -8.64
C LYS A 78 -3.44 -12.47 -9.28
N GLY A 79 -3.88 -12.43 -10.54
CA GLY A 79 -4.58 -13.55 -11.17
C GLY A 79 -5.90 -13.91 -10.47
N ARG A 80 -6.58 -12.92 -9.87
CA ARG A 80 -7.85 -13.07 -9.15
C ARG A 80 -9.00 -12.42 -9.92
N THR A 81 -10.20 -12.61 -9.41
CA THR A 81 -11.41 -11.93 -9.84
C THR A 81 -11.89 -10.99 -8.74
N LEU A 82 -12.81 -10.10 -9.07
CA LEU A 82 -13.46 -9.19 -8.11
C LEU A 82 -14.33 -9.91 -7.06
N ALA A 83 -14.49 -11.23 -7.15
CA ALA A 83 -15.14 -12.06 -6.11
C ALA A 83 -14.30 -12.15 -4.80
N ALA A 84 -13.03 -11.78 -4.85
CA ALA A 84 -12.14 -11.72 -3.68
C ALA A 84 -11.62 -10.27 -3.51
N PRO A 85 -12.43 -9.36 -2.95
CA PRO A 85 -12.06 -7.96 -2.79
C PRO A 85 -10.80 -7.80 -1.96
N PRO A 86 -9.87 -6.89 -2.35
CA PRO A 86 -8.68 -6.62 -1.58
C PRO A 86 -9.00 -5.85 -0.30
N PRO A 87 -8.27 -6.08 0.81
CA PRO A 87 -8.31 -5.19 1.96
C PRO A 87 -7.78 -3.80 1.60
N VAL A 88 -8.17 -2.80 2.40
CA VAL A 88 -7.74 -1.42 2.25
C VAL A 88 -6.84 -1.05 3.43
N LEU A 89 -5.64 -0.58 3.12
CA LEU A 89 -4.72 -0.02 4.09
C LEU A 89 -5.06 1.44 4.35
N VAL A 90 -4.98 1.85 5.62
CA VAL A 90 -5.34 3.19 6.09
C VAL A 90 -4.22 3.83 6.89
N PRO A 91 -4.07 5.18 6.85
CA PRO A 91 -3.00 5.89 7.56
C PRO A 91 -3.23 6.02 9.06
N GLY A 92 -4.47 5.82 9.54
CA GLY A 92 -4.80 6.06 10.94
C GLY A 92 -6.20 5.60 11.33
N ILE A 93 -6.44 5.51 12.65
CA ILE A 93 -7.72 5.08 13.22
C ILE A 93 -8.87 5.99 12.78
N GLN A 94 -8.63 7.28 12.60
CA GLN A 94 -9.66 8.24 12.16
C GLN A 94 -10.22 7.90 10.78
N THR A 95 -9.44 7.23 9.94
CA THR A 95 -9.89 6.78 8.62
C THR A 95 -10.93 5.65 8.73
N LEU A 96 -10.92 4.86 9.82
CA LEU A 96 -11.95 3.87 10.08
C LEU A 96 -13.35 4.52 10.09
N ASP A 97 -13.51 5.63 10.80
CA ASP A 97 -14.79 6.34 10.88
C ASP A 97 -15.20 7.02 9.56
N ALA A 98 -14.23 7.35 8.72
CA ALA A 98 -14.50 7.90 7.39
C ALA A 98 -14.97 6.82 6.39
N LEU A 99 -14.47 5.60 6.51
CA LEU A 99 -14.72 4.52 5.55
C LEU A 99 -15.79 3.51 5.99
N ALA A 100 -16.02 3.39 7.28
CA ALA A 100 -16.96 2.44 7.86
C ALA A 100 -18.16 3.13 8.50
N GLU A 101 -19.26 2.40 8.65
CA GLU A 101 -20.42 2.83 9.40
C GLU A 101 -20.80 1.78 10.44
N ASN A 102 -21.48 2.21 11.52
CA ASN A 102 -21.95 1.31 12.57
C ASN A 102 -20.84 0.43 13.17
N VAL A 103 -19.64 1.00 13.38
CA VAL A 103 -18.49 0.26 13.93
C VAL A 103 -18.75 -0.13 15.37
N PRO A 104 -18.80 -1.44 15.71
CA PRO A 104 -19.06 -1.90 17.08
C PRO A 104 -17.94 -1.47 18.05
N ASP A 105 -18.28 -1.24 19.32
CA ASP A 105 -17.30 -0.88 20.37
C ASP A 105 -16.20 -1.94 20.53
N ALA A 106 -16.52 -3.22 20.35
CA ALA A 106 -15.53 -4.30 20.38
C ALA A 106 -14.48 -4.14 19.25
N VAL A 107 -14.88 -3.71 18.05
CA VAL A 107 -13.95 -3.43 16.96
C VAL A 107 -13.10 -2.21 17.29
N ARG A 108 -13.69 -1.15 17.88
CA ARG A 108 -12.94 0.04 18.34
C ARG A 108 -11.88 -0.32 19.37
N ALA A 109 -12.22 -1.18 20.33
CA ALA A 109 -11.26 -1.67 21.33
C ALA A 109 -10.12 -2.47 20.67
N LEU A 110 -10.42 -3.34 19.71
CA LEU A 110 -9.42 -4.12 18.98
C LEU A 110 -8.49 -3.22 18.17
N VAL A 111 -9.00 -2.25 17.42
CA VAL A 111 -8.12 -1.35 16.64
C VAL A 111 -7.32 -0.41 17.54
N ALA A 112 -7.84 0.00 18.70
CA ALA A 112 -7.09 0.80 19.65
C ALA A 112 -5.91 0.04 20.28
N GLU A 113 -6.01 -1.28 20.42
CA GLU A 113 -4.98 -2.15 20.98
C GLU A 113 -3.97 -2.64 19.93
N PHE A 114 -4.44 -2.94 18.69
CA PHE A 114 -3.65 -3.67 17.69
C PHE A 114 -3.30 -2.88 16.44
N TRP A 115 -3.69 -1.61 16.32
CA TRP A 115 -3.28 -0.72 15.26
C TRP A 115 -2.32 0.38 15.77
N PRO A 116 -1.23 0.64 15.03
CA PRO A 116 -0.79 -0.04 13.79
C PRO A 116 -0.36 -1.49 14.04
N GLY A 117 -0.55 -2.37 13.04
CA GLY A 117 -0.16 -3.78 13.13
C GLY A 117 -0.86 -4.70 12.14
N PRO A 118 -0.72 -6.02 12.31
CA PRO A 118 -1.18 -7.03 11.36
C PRO A 118 -2.70 -7.28 11.40
N LEU A 119 -3.43 -6.68 12.35
CA LEU A 119 -4.87 -6.91 12.48
C LEU A 119 -5.64 -6.28 11.32
N THR A 120 -6.41 -7.09 10.60
CA THR A 120 -7.41 -6.63 9.63
C THR A 120 -8.81 -6.81 10.23
N VAL A 121 -9.63 -5.76 10.21
CA VAL A 121 -11.03 -5.80 10.64
C VAL A 121 -11.96 -5.71 9.44
N ILE A 122 -13.05 -6.48 9.44
CA ILE A 122 -14.09 -6.40 8.42
C ILE A 122 -15.31 -5.74 9.06
N VAL A 123 -15.73 -4.63 8.48
CA VAL A 123 -16.80 -3.78 9.00
C VAL A 123 -17.75 -3.37 7.87
N PRO A 124 -19.00 -2.95 8.16
CA PRO A 124 -19.86 -2.36 7.16
C PRO A 124 -19.20 -1.14 6.52
N ALA A 125 -19.13 -1.13 5.19
CA ALA A 125 -18.61 0.00 4.45
C ALA A 125 -19.63 1.15 4.46
N ARG A 126 -19.15 2.39 4.54
CA ARG A 126 -20.01 3.56 4.44
C ARG A 126 -20.66 3.61 3.04
N SER A 127 -21.96 3.61 3.00
CA SER A 127 -22.75 3.54 1.77
C SER A 127 -22.59 4.75 0.83
N SER A 128 -22.11 5.89 1.35
CA SER A 128 -21.87 7.10 0.57
C SER A 128 -20.52 7.12 -0.17
N LEU A 129 -19.65 6.10 0.01
CA LEU A 129 -18.38 6.04 -0.68
C LEU A 129 -18.55 5.61 -2.13
N ASN A 130 -17.95 6.38 -3.03
CA ASN A 130 -17.95 6.07 -4.45
C ASN A 130 -16.67 5.30 -4.82
N TRP A 131 -16.59 4.03 -4.42
CA TRP A 131 -15.51 3.10 -4.76
C TRP A 131 -16.06 1.77 -5.28
N ASP A 132 -15.22 1.00 -5.96
CA ASP A 132 -15.54 -0.34 -6.46
C ASP A 132 -14.38 -1.29 -6.10
N LEU A 133 -14.53 -1.98 -4.99
CA LEU A 133 -13.56 -2.98 -4.52
C LEU A 133 -13.95 -4.40 -4.96
N GLY A 134 -15.05 -4.58 -5.70
CA GLY A 134 -15.59 -5.86 -6.12
C GLY A 134 -16.76 -6.34 -5.24
N GLU A 135 -16.92 -7.66 -5.12
CA GLU A 135 -18.05 -8.30 -4.42
C GLU A 135 -17.91 -8.21 -2.88
N THR A 136 -17.96 -6.98 -2.34
CA THR A 136 -17.76 -6.70 -0.91
C THR A 136 -18.98 -7.03 -0.04
N ARG A 137 -20.16 -7.22 -0.64
CA ARG A 137 -21.44 -7.42 0.08
C ARG A 137 -21.72 -6.32 1.10
N GLY A 138 -21.31 -5.09 0.83
CA GLY A 138 -21.49 -3.94 1.71
C GLY A 138 -20.52 -3.87 2.89
N THR A 139 -19.44 -4.64 2.87
CA THR A 139 -18.38 -4.58 3.89
C THR A 139 -17.05 -4.09 3.30
N VAL A 140 -16.12 -3.72 4.18
CA VAL A 140 -14.72 -3.43 3.82
C VAL A 140 -13.79 -4.04 4.86
N ALA A 141 -12.68 -4.59 4.38
CA ALA A 141 -11.58 -5.05 5.21
C ALA A 141 -10.57 -3.91 5.36
N LEU A 142 -10.33 -3.45 6.59
CA LEU A 142 -9.44 -2.31 6.89
C LEU A 142 -8.27 -2.76 7.76
N ARG A 143 -7.08 -2.22 7.51
CA ARG A 143 -5.87 -2.43 8.30
C ARG A 143 -5.02 -1.17 8.33
N MET A 144 -4.43 -0.84 9.48
CA MET A 144 -3.38 0.16 9.63
C MET A 144 -2.05 -0.59 9.80
N PRO A 145 -1.15 -0.59 8.79
CA PRO A 145 0.12 -1.33 8.88
C PRO A 145 1.09 -0.67 9.87
N ASP A 146 1.96 -1.46 10.52
CA ASP A 146 3.04 -0.96 11.37
C ASP A 146 4.36 -0.88 10.59
N ASP A 147 4.38 -0.05 9.55
CA ASP A 147 5.56 0.23 8.74
C ASP A 147 5.60 1.72 8.42
N GLN A 148 6.72 2.38 8.72
CA GLN A 148 6.84 3.84 8.59
C GLN A 148 6.68 4.30 7.13
N ILE A 149 7.30 3.61 6.16
CA ILE A 149 7.22 3.96 4.73
C ILE A 149 5.77 3.81 4.25
N ALA A 150 5.11 2.70 4.62
CA ALA A 150 3.71 2.50 4.28
C ALA A 150 2.81 3.59 4.88
N LEU A 151 2.98 3.94 6.16
CA LEU A 151 2.19 4.97 6.82
C LEU A 151 2.41 6.36 6.22
N GLU A 152 3.65 6.74 5.93
CA GLU A 152 3.97 8.01 5.27
C GLU A 152 3.32 8.08 3.88
N LEU A 153 3.42 7.00 3.10
CA LEU A 153 2.80 6.94 1.78
C LEU A 153 1.26 7.04 1.87
N LEU A 154 0.64 6.28 2.78
CA LEU A 154 -0.80 6.34 3.02
C LEU A 154 -1.29 7.72 3.47
N ASN A 155 -0.48 8.46 4.25
CA ASN A 155 -0.78 9.84 4.64
C ASN A 155 -0.80 10.79 3.44
N GLU A 156 0.04 10.54 2.42
CA GLU A 156 0.11 11.38 1.22
C GLU A 156 -0.90 10.99 0.14
N THR A 157 -1.19 9.69 -0.02
CA THR A 157 -2.06 9.17 -1.09
C THR A 157 -3.50 8.94 -0.66
N GLY A 158 -3.73 8.78 0.65
CA GLY A 158 -4.98 8.26 1.17
C GLY A 158 -5.03 6.72 1.18
N PRO A 159 -6.22 6.13 1.39
CA PRO A 159 -6.41 4.70 1.49
C PRO A 159 -6.02 3.94 0.22
N LEU A 160 -5.27 2.84 0.36
CA LEU A 160 -4.84 1.99 -0.75
C LEU A 160 -5.41 0.59 -0.64
N ALA A 161 -6.02 0.09 -1.71
CA ALA A 161 -6.32 -1.32 -1.86
C ALA A 161 -5.00 -2.10 -1.97
N CYS A 162 -4.82 -3.16 -1.19
CA CYS A 162 -3.54 -3.84 -1.09
C CYS A 162 -3.71 -5.37 -1.06
N SER A 163 -2.73 -6.07 -1.61
CA SER A 163 -2.59 -7.52 -1.50
C SER A 163 -1.11 -7.87 -1.38
N SER A 164 -0.75 -9.04 -0.84
CA SER A 164 0.65 -9.51 -0.85
C SER A 164 1.23 -9.53 -2.27
N ALA A 165 2.51 -9.17 -2.44
CA ALA A 165 3.15 -8.98 -3.76
C ALA A 165 3.57 -10.27 -4.46
N ASN A 166 3.02 -11.43 -4.06
CA ASN A 166 3.19 -12.73 -4.70
C ASN A 166 2.01 -13.07 -5.62
N LEU A 167 2.19 -13.97 -6.55
CA LEU A 167 1.08 -14.58 -7.27
C LEU A 167 0.21 -15.44 -6.33
N THR A 168 -1.08 -15.52 -6.61
CA THR A 168 -2.01 -16.30 -5.80
C THR A 168 -1.54 -17.77 -5.71
N GLY A 169 -1.42 -18.27 -4.48
CA GLY A 169 -0.96 -19.66 -4.20
C GLY A 169 0.56 -19.85 -4.20
N GLN A 170 1.34 -18.81 -4.48
CA GLN A 170 2.80 -18.83 -4.30
C GLN A 170 3.19 -18.22 -2.94
N PRO A 171 4.37 -18.56 -2.40
CA PRO A 171 4.89 -17.89 -1.21
C PRO A 171 5.04 -16.38 -1.41
N PRO A 172 4.79 -15.57 -0.37
CA PRO A 172 5.02 -14.13 -0.39
C PRO A 172 6.51 -13.79 -0.32
#